data_56159ab0bc5dfac8a23c980561ba73b4
#
_entry.id   56159ab0bc5dfac8a23c980561ba73b4
#
_cell.length_a   1.000
_cell.length_b   1.000
_cell.length_c   1.000
_cell.angle_alpha   90.00
_cell.angle_beta   90.00
_cell.angle_gamma   90.00
#
_symmetry.space_group_name_H-M   'P 1'
#
loop_
_entity.id
_entity.type
_entity.pdbx_description
1 polymer ?
#
loop_
_entity_poly.entity_id
_entity_poly.type
_entity_poly.pdbx_seq_one_letter_code
_entity_poly.pdbx_strand_id
1 'polypeptide(L)'
;RTQDHLPEDYQLLKIGLGAGKKDFPKANVLRAMLLETKDQVQTGSEEDIWKLESNIDDCSGEVLGYTMDRLLAAGARDVCYAPIYMKKNRPAYMLHVLCDGSQISEMEEIIFNETTTIGIRRYKVERTILKRHEAKAKTAYGEVELKICEKNGTVYRYPEYESVKKLCEAAGVPFKVVYQAACAAEINE
;
A
#
# COMPACT_ATOMS: atom_id res chain seq x y z
N ARG A 1 -18.28 -16.73 1.00
CA ARG A 1 -16.87 -16.95 1.39
C ARG A 1 -16.86 -17.84 2.62
N THR A 2 -16.11 -18.92 2.62
CA THR A 2 -15.99 -19.85 3.76
C THR A 2 -14.78 -19.40 4.58
N GLN A 3 -14.92 -19.34 5.91
CA GLN A 3 -13.86 -19.00 6.85
C GLN A 3 -13.69 -20.13 7.87
N ASP A 4 -12.47 -20.39 8.28
CA ASP A 4 -12.12 -21.47 9.21
C ASP A 4 -12.18 -21.04 10.68
N HIS A 5 -12.45 -19.74 10.95
CA HIS A 5 -12.53 -19.16 12.30
C HIS A 5 -13.71 -18.18 12.43
N LEU A 6 -14.15 -17.97 13.66
CA LEU A 6 -15.18 -16.98 13.98
C LEU A 6 -14.59 -15.57 13.91
N PRO A 7 -15.40 -14.54 13.53
CA PRO A 7 -15.00 -13.14 13.63
C PRO A 7 -14.59 -12.79 15.07
N GLU A 8 -13.66 -11.84 15.24
CA GLU A 8 -13.21 -11.43 16.59
C GLU A 8 -14.29 -10.67 17.36
N ASP A 9 -15.09 -9.83 16.68
CA ASP A 9 -16.20 -9.09 17.27
C ASP A 9 -17.51 -9.46 16.59
N TYR A 10 -18.39 -10.14 17.32
CA TYR A 10 -19.72 -10.48 16.83
C TYR A 10 -20.77 -10.50 17.96
N GLN A 11 -21.99 -10.21 17.59
CA GLN A 11 -23.16 -10.44 18.42
C GLN A 11 -23.88 -11.72 17.96
N LEU A 12 -24.06 -12.67 18.85
CA LEU A 12 -24.81 -13.88 18.55
C LEU A 12 -26.31 -13.55 18.53
N LEU A 13 -26.96 -13.65 17.38
CA LEU A 13 -28.38 -13.36 17.22
C LEU A 13 -29.24 -14.59 17.46
N LYS A 14 -28.82 -15.76 16.92
CA LYS A 14 -29.64 -16.98 16.99
C LYS A 14 -28.78 -18.23 16.89
N ILE A 15 -29.22 -19.29 17.61
CA ILE A 15 -28.63 -20.61 17.50
C ILE A 15 -29.73 -21.59 17.04
N GLY A 16 -29.40 -22.42 16.06
CA GLY A 16 -30.22 -23.55 15.64
C GLY A 16 -29.46 -24.85 15.83
N LEU A 17 -30.14 -25.88 16.29
CA LEU A 17 -29.60 -27.25 16.41
C LEU A 17 -30.41 -28.18 15.54
N GLY A 18 -29.71 -29.04 14.80
CA GLY A 18 -30.30 -30.10 13.98
C GLY A 18 -29.67 -31.43 14.30
N ALA A 19 -30.47 -32.44 14.62
CA ALA A 19 -29.99 -33.77 14.87
C ALA A 19 -29.78 -34.54 13.56
N GLY A 20 -28.64 -35.22 13.44
CA GLY A 20 -28.36 -36.12 12.32
C GLY A 20 -29.14 -37.44 12.47
N LYS A 21 -29.39 -38.13 11.35
CA LYS A 21 -30.14 -39.40 11.32
C LYS A 21 -29.32 -40.65 11.71
N LYS A 22 -28.02 -40.53 11.89
CA LYS A 22 -27.12 -41.64 12.25
C LYS A 22 -26.80 -41.56 13.74
N ASP A 23 -26.88 -42.72 14.40
CA ASP A 23 -26.48 -42.86 15.80
C ASP A 23 -24.98 -43.07 15.90
N PHE A 24 -24.36 -42.26 16.76
CA PHE A 24 -22.95 -42.34 17.12
C PHE A 24 -22.81 -42.34 18.65
N PRO A 25 -21.70 -42.85 19.20
CA PRO A 25 -21.43 -42.78 20.65
C PRO A 25 -21.38 -41.34 21.20
N LYS A 26 -21.21 -40.35 20.31
CA LYS A 26 -21.29 -38.91 20.62
C LYS A 26 -22.47 -38.31 19.87
N ALA A 27 -23.05 -37.25 20.43
CA ALA A 27 -24.19 -36.55 19.83
C ALA A 27 -23.86 -36.10 18.39
N ASN A 28 -24.66 -36.58 17.41
CA ASN A 28 -24.57 -36.19 16.02
C ASN A 28 -25.48 -35.00 15.76
N VAL A 29 -24.99 -33.81 16.09
CA VAL A 29 -25.76 -32.57 16.03
C VAL A 29 -25.00 -31.50 15.23
N LEU A 30 -25.69 -30.93 14.27
CA LEU A 30 -25.23 -29.70 13.58
C LEU A 30 -25.71 -28.51 14.40
N ARG A 31 -24.80 -27.61 14.71
CA ARG A 31 -25.10 -26.32 15.33
C ARG A 31 -24.85 -25.19 14.31
N ALA A 32 -25.90 -24.47 13.95
CA ALA A 32 -25.84 -23.28 13.12
C ALA A 32 -25.98 -22.02 14.02
N MET A 33 -25.17 -21.05 13.81
CA MET A 33 -25.21 -19.77 14.54
C MET A 33 -25.37 -18.63 13.54
N LEU A 34 -26.34 -17.76 13.81
CA LEU A 34 -26.49 -16.51 13.09
C LEU A 34 -25.78 -15.44 13.90
N LEU A 35 -24.77 -14.84 13.32
CA LEU A 35 -23.93 -13.82 13.93
C LEU A 35 -24.17 -12.48 13.24
N GLU A 36 -24.26 -11.42 13.98
CA GLU A 36 -24.17 -10.06 13.50
C GLU A 36 -22.76 -9.56 13.82
N THR A 37 -21.98 -9.31 12.81
CA THR A 37 -20.71 -8.62 12.96
C THR A 37 -21.01 -7.13 13.05
N LYS A 38 -20.50 -6.45 14.07
CA LYS A 38 -20.48 -4.98 14.01
C LYS A 38 -19.73 -4.63 12.75
N ASP A 39 -20.37 -3.88 11.86
CA ASP A 39 -19.68 -3.33 10.72
C ASP A 39 -18.40 -2.67 11.24
N GLN A 40 -17.29 -3.36 11.07
CA GLN A 40 -16.02 -2.66 11.16
C GLN A 40 -16.18 -1.52 10.17
N VAL A 41 -16.10 -0.29 10.68
CA VAL A 41 -15.90 0.89 9.84
C VAL A 41 -14.96 0.41 8.75
N GLN A 42 -15.40 0.37 7.51
CA GLN A 42 -14.60 -0.10 6.40
C GLN A 42 -13.31 0.73 6.41
N THR A 43 -12.32 0.23 7.13
CA THR A 43 -10.93 0.49 6.83
C THR A 43 -10.82 -0.06 5.41
N GLY A 44 -10.72 0.84 4.45
CA GLY A 44 -10.87 0.58 3.04
C GLY A 44 -10.34 -0.79 2.64
N SER A 45 -11.01 -1.46 1.71
CA SER A 45 -10.75 -2.83 1.22
C SER A 45 -9.44 -3.38 1.77
N GLU A 46 -9.47 -4.53 2.49
CA GLU A 46 -8.22 -5.16 2.96
C GLU A 46 -7.28 -5.26 1.74
N GLU A 47 -6.49 -4.22 1.57
CA GLU A 47 -5.49 -4.23 0.53
C GLU A 47 -4.48 -5.27 0.96
N ASP A 48 -4.34 -6.32 0.18
CA ASP A 48 -3.36 -7.38 0.43
C ASP A 48 -1.95 -6.87 0.07
N ILE A 49 -1.43 -5.99 0.95
CA ILE A 49 -0.13 -5.34 0.74
C ILE A 49 0.96 -6.15 1.42
N TRP A 50 2.03 -6.32 0.68
CA TRP A 50 3.22 -7.02 1.14
C TRP A 50 4.45 -6.12 1.02
N LYS A 51 5.33 -6.25 1.99
CA LYS A 51 6.67 -5.70 1.96
C LYS A 51 7.65 -6.83 1.68
N LEU A 52 8.41 -6.70 0.62
CA LEU A 52 9.57 -7.53 0.33
C LEU A 52 10.82 -6.79 0.80
N GLU A 53 11.76 -7.52 1.39
CA GLU A 53 12.95 -6.93 1.99
C GLU A 53 14.17 -7.81 1.73
N SER A 54 15.26 -7.21 1.27
CA SER A 54 16.53 -7.89 1.04
C SER A 54 17.73 -7.00 1.36
N ASN A 55 18.78 -7.59 1.91
CA ASN A 55 20.04 -6.90 2.18
C ASN A 55 21.05 -7.22 1.07
N ILE A 56 21.68 -6.19 0.51
CA ILE A 56 22.56 -6.28 -0.66
C ILE A 56 23.85 -5.53 -0.34
N ASP A 57 25.01 -6.25 -0.31
CA ASP A 57 26.31 -5.70 0.07
C ASP A 57 27.34 -5.69 -1.08
N ASP A 58 26.97 -6.14 -2.27
CA ASP A 58 27.87 -6.33 -3.40
C ASP A 58 27.31 -5.95 -4.78
N CYS A 59 26.27 -5.07 -4.82
CA CYS A 59 25.76 -4.47 -6.04
C CYS A 59 26.24 -3.02 -6.22
N SER A 60 26.50 -2.62 -7.46
CA SER A 60 26.76 -1.22 -7.80
C SER A 60 25.51 -0.36 -7.68
N GLY A 61 25.70 0.96 -7.48
CA GLY A 61 24.57 1.91 -7.46
C GLY A 61 23.77 1.93 -8.75
N GLU A 62 24.42 1.67 -9.90
CA GLU A 62 23.76 1.59 -11.21
C GLU A 62 22.82 0.39 -11.30
N VAL A 63 23.27 -0.78 -10.84
CA VAL A 63 22.43 -1.99 -10.77
C VAL A 63 21.23 -1.75 -9.85
N LEU A 64 21.45 -1.15 -8.68
CA LEU A 64 20.37 -0.84 -7.74
C LEU A 64 19.37 0.18 -8.31
N GLY A 65 19.86 1.21 -9.02
CA GLY A 65 18.99 2.18 -9.71
C GLY A 65 18.13 1.52 -10.79
N TYR A 66 18.74 0.71 -11.64
CA TYR A 66 18.03 -0.04 -12.68
C TYR A 66 16.98 -1.01 -12.10
N THR A 67 17.33 -1.71 -11.02
CA THR A 67 16.41 -2.60 -10.32
C THR A 67 15.18 -1.84 -9.80
N MET A 68 15.38 -0.65 -9.22
CA MET A 68 14.29 0.21 -8.75
C MET A 68 13.34 0.57 -9.89
N ASP A 69 13.88 1.02 -11.03
CA ASP A 69 13.08 1.40 -12.21
C ASP A 69 12.28 0.19 -12.72
N ARG A 70 12.88 -1.00 -12.76
CA ARG A 70 12.23 -2.24 -13.18
C ARG A 70 11.06 -2.61 -12.27
N LEU A 71 11.28 -2.54 -10.95
CA LEU A 71 10.25 -2.84 -9.95
C LEU A 71 9.06 -1.87 -10.02
N LEU A 72 9.35 -0.57 -10.16
CA LEU A 72 8.29 0.44 -10.32
C LEU A 72 7.52 0.26 -11.64
N ALA A 73 8.21 -0.05 -12.74
CA ALA A 73 7.57 -0.34 -14.02
C ALA A 73 6.69 -1.60 -14.00
N ALA A 74 7.05 -2.60 -13.18
CA ALA A 74 6.26 -3.82 -12.96
C ALA A 74 5.08 -3.61 -11.98
N GLY A 75 4.89 -2.39 -11.47
CA GLY A 75 3.75 -2.03 -10.64
C GLY A 75 3.98 -2.12 -9.14
N ALA A 76 5.22 -2.15 -8.67
CA ALA A 76 5.49 -1.97 -7.25
C ALA A 76 4.87 -0.65 -6.77
N ARG A 77 4.21 -0.68 -5.62
CA ARG A 77 3.59 0.52 -5.02
C ARG A 77 4.61 1.52 -4.50
N ASP A 78 5.74 0.99 -4.02
CA ASP A 78 6.86 1.79 -3.53
C ASP A 78 8.13 0.95 -3.54
N VAL A 79 9.26 1.59 -3.83
CA VAL A 79 10.60 0.98 -3.80
C VAL A 79 11.56 1.96 -3.17
N CYS A 80 12.29 1.52 -2.17
CA CYS A 80 13.33 2.35 -1.57
C CYS A 80 14.53 1.54 -1.09
N TYR A 81 15.67 2.21 -0.97
CA TYR A 81 16.89 1.69 -0.38
C TYR A 81 17.21 2.40 0.92
N ALA A 82 17.49 1.65 1.98
CA ALA A 82 18.02 2.16 3.22
C ALA A 82 19.50 1.75 3.37
N PRO A 83 20.43 2.68 3.63
CA PRO A 83 21.81 2.32 3.89
C PRO A 83 21.91 1.59 5.23
N ILE A 84 22.64 0.48 5.24
CA ILE A 84 22.86 -0.36 6.43
C ILE A 84 24.32 -0.80 6.52
N TYR A 85 24.72 -1.30 7.68
CA TYR A 85 25.95 -2.05 7.86
C TYR A 85 25.63 -3.51 8.17
N MET A 86 26.22 -4.42 7.42
CA MET A 86 26.07 -5.86 7.61
C MET A 86 27.23 -6.44 8.43
N LYS A 87 27.19 -7.76 8.69
CA LYS A 87 28.29 -8.49 9.31
C LYS A 87 29.62 -8.15 8.63
N LYS A 88 30.72 -8.19 9.40
CA LYS A 88 32.07 -7.79 8.95
C LYS A 88 32.18 -6.30 8.56
N ASN A 89 31.32 -5.44 9.11
CA ASN A 89 31.29 -3.99 8.86
C ASN A 89 31.19 -3.61 7.37
N ARG A 90 30.49 -4.40 6.57
CA ARG A 90 30.29 -4.09 5.16
C ARG A 90 29.18 -3.06 4.98
N PRO A 91 29.44 -1.91 4.33
CA PRO A 91 28.38 -1.03 3.85
C PRO A 91 27.48 -1.78 2.88
N ALA A 92 26.19 -1.61 3.02
CA ALA A 92 25.19 -2.32 2.22
C ALA A 92 23.91 -1.49 2.08
N TYR A 93 23.00 -1.97 1.26
CA TYR A 93 21.68 -1.39 1.12
C TYR A 93 20.61 -2.43 1.46
N MET A 94 19.61 -2.02 2.21
CA MET A 94 18.38 -2.78 2.39
C MET A 94 17.37 -2.32 1.37
N LEU A 95 17.04 -3.20 0.44
CA LEU A 95 15.94 -2.99 -0.52
C LEU A 95 14.61 -3.25 0.19
N HIS A 96 13.68 -2.30 0.06
CA HIS A 96 12.30 -2.44 0.44
C HIS A 96 11.41 -2.26 -0.79
N VAL A 97 10.47 -3.20 -0.99
CA VAL A 97 9.46 -3.13 -2.05
C VAL A 97 8.09 -3.34 -1.44
N LEU A 98 7.16 -2.43 -1.70
CA LEU A 98 5.75 -2.60 -1.38
C LEU A 98 5.01 -3.00 -2.65
N CYS A 99 4.25 -4.09 -2.59
CA CYS A 99 3.47 -4.59 -3.72
C CYS A 99 2.17 -5.25 -3.26
N ASP A 100 1.28 -5.51 -4.20
CA ASP A 100 0.10 -6.34 -3.95
C ASP A 100 0.48 -7.82 -3.86
N GLY A 101 -0.27 -8.59 -3.07
CA GLY A 101 -0.01 -10.02 -2.88
C GLY A 101 0.04 -10.83 -4.19
N SER A 102 -0.74 -10.41 -5.20
CA SER A 102 -0.72 -11.02 -6.52
C SER A 102 0.57 -10.79 -7.32
N GLN A 103 1.35 -9.76 -6.95
CA GLN A 103 2.57 -9.35 -7.66
C GLN A 103 3.86 -9.90 -7.01
N ILE A 104 3.78 -10.56 -5.85
CA ILE A 104 4.96 -11.01 -5.11
C ILE A 104 5.92 -11.80 -5.98
N SER A 105 5.42 -12.77 -6.74
CA SER A 105 6.27 -13.64 -7.57
C SER A 105 7.03 -12.87 -8.66
N GLU A 106 6.38 -11.88 -9.28
CA GLU A 106 7.00 -11.03 -10.30
C GLU A 106 8.07 -10.12 -9.70
N MET A 107 7.77 -9.49 -8.55
CA MET A 107 8.73 -8.65 -7.84
C MET A 107 9.96 -9.46 -7.41
N GLU A 108 9.77 -10.66 -6.88
CA GLU A 108 10.88 -11.52 -6.48
C GLU A 108 11.74 -11.97 -7.67
N GLU A 109 11.12 -12.28 -8.80
CA GLU A 109 11.85 -12.63 -10.01
C GLU A 109 12.73 -11.48 -10.47
N ILE A 110 12.23 -10.25 -10.46
CA ILE A 110 13.02 -9.06 -10.79
C ILE A 110 14.18 -8.91 -9.80
N ILE A 111 13.92 -8.99 -8.49
CA ILE A 111 14.96 -8.83 -7.47
C ILE A 111 16.06 -9.87 -7.63
N PHE A 112 15.73 -11.15 -7.84
CA PHE A 112 16.71 -12.21 -8.02
C PHE A 112 17.50 -12.10 -9.32
N ASN A 113 16.88 -11.62 -10.40
CA ASN A 113 17.54 -11.48 -11.70
C ASN A 113 18.46 -10.26 -11.77
N GLU A 114 18.09 -9.17 -11.09
CA GLU A 114 18.79 -7.88 -11.21
C GLU A 114 19.77 -7.63 -10.05
N THR A 115 19.73 -8.41 -8.98
CA THR A 115 20.62 -8.21 -7.84
C THR A 115 21.39 -9.49 -7.48
N THR A 116 22.36 -9.36 -6.58
CA THR A 116 23.15 -10.49 -6.06
C THR A 116 22.48 -11.18 -4.86
N THR A 117 21.30 -10.74 -4.43
CA THR A 117 20.64 -11.33 -3.26
C THR A 117 20.23 -12.78 -3.52
N ILE A 118 20.37 -13.62 -2.50
CA ILE A 118 19.95 -15.03 -2.51
C ILE A 118 18.73 -15.29 -1.64
N GLY A 119 18.14 -14.24 -1.06
CA GLY A 119 17.00 -14.40 -0.15
C GLY A 119 16.21 -13.11 0.04
N ILE A 120 14.90 -13.26 0.09
CA ILE A 120 13.93 -12.18 0.27
C ILE A 120 13.06 -12.50 1.47
N ARG A 121 12.88 -11.54 2.38
CA ARG A 121 11.94 -11.62 3.49
C ARG A 121 10.61 -11.03 3.05
N ARG A 122 9.50 -11.66 3.43
CA ARG A 122 8.15 -11.22 3.11
C ARG A 122 7.40 -10.88 4.39
N TYR A 123 6.73 -9.73 4.39
CA TYR A 123 5.88 -9.31 5.49
C TYR A 123 4.55 -8.83 4.95
N LYS A 124 3.45 -9.36 5.48
CA LYS A 124 2.13 -8.76 5.23
C LYS A 124 2.05 -7.46 6.03
N VAL A 125 1.60 -6.38 5.39
CA VAL A 125 1.60 -5.03 5.96
C VAL A 125 0.17 -4.53 6.10
N GLU A 126 -0.18 -4.10 7.29
CA GLU A 126 -1.39 -3.32 7.53
C GLU A 126 -1.05 -1.83 7.43
N ARG A 127 -1.94 -1.04 6.83
CA ARG A 127 -1.76 0.41 6.75
C ARG A 127 -3.07 1.16 7.00
N THR A 128 -2.94 2.32 7.60
CA THR A 128 -4.03 3.28 7.71
C THR A 128 -3.81 4.40 6.70
N ILE A 129 -4.82 4.67 5.88
CA ILE A 129 -4.79 5.75 4.91
C ILE A 129 -5.91 6.75 5.18
N LEU A 130 -5.63 8.04 4.99
CA LEU A 130 -6.67 9.06 5.02
C LEU A 130 -7.56 8.91 3.79
N LYS A 131 -8.84 9.20 3.97
CA LYS A 131 -9.75 9.35 2.82
C LYS A 131 -9.20 10.44 1.92
N ARG A 132 -9.06 10.13 0.63
CA ARG A 132 -8.53 11.07 -0.35
C ARG A 132 -9.34 11.02 -1.64
N HIS A 133 -9.40 12.14 -2.32
CA HIS A 133 -9.94 12.25 -3.66
C HIS A 133 -9.05 13.18 -4.49
N GLU A 134 -9.14 13.05 -5.79
CA GLU A 134 -8.47 13.93 -6.74
C GLU A 134 -9.32 15.15 -6.99
N ALA A 135 -8.69 16.30 -7.13
CA ALA A 135 -9.32 17.55 -7.46
C ALA A 135 -8.41 18.37 -8.38
N LYS A 136 -8.94 19.40 -9.00
CA LYS A 136 -8.19 20.35 -9.80
C LYS A 136 -8.34 21.76 -9.25
N ALA A 137 -7.28 22.54 -9.36
CA ALA A 137 -7.30 23.93 -8.98
C ALA A 137 -6.69 24.81 -10.06
N LYS A 138 -7.21 26.01 -10.22
CA LYS A 138 -6.70 26.98 -11.20
C LYS A 138 -5.70 27.91 -10.53
N THR A 139 -4.50 27.97 -11.07
CA THR A 139 -3.45 28.89 -10.63
C THR A 139 -3.19 29.96 -11.70
N ALA A 140 -2.37 30.95 -11.37
CA ALA A 140 -1.89 31.94 -12.36
C ALA A 140 -1.01 31.29 -13.46
N TYR A 141 -0.52 30.07 -13.24
CA TYR A 141 0.36 29.31 -14.15
C TYR A 141 -0.38 28.24 -14.94
N GLY A 142 -1.67 27.99 -14.66
CA GLY A 142 -2.49 26.99 -15.29
C GLY A 142 -3.24 26.13 -14.29
N GLU A 143 -3.92 25.08 -14.80
CA GLU A 143 -4.63 24.09 -13.99
C GLU A 143 -3.65 23.08 -13.41
N VAL A 144 -3.79 22.80 -12.11
CA VAL A 144 -2.95 21.86 -11.36
C VAL A 144 -3.82 20.76 -10.74
N GLU A 145 -3.34 19.53 -10.78
CA GLU A 145 -3.96 18.38 -10.10
C GLU A 145 -3.54 18.36 -8.63
N LEU A 146 -4.51 18.08 -7.76
CA LEU A 146 -4.34 18.04 -6.31
C LEU A 146 -4.86 16.71 -5.77
N LYS A 147 -4.18 16.19 -4.76
CA LYS A 147 -4.75 15.20 -3.84
C LYS A 147 -5.31 15.92 -2.62
N ILE A 148 -6.58 15.72 -2.37
CA ILE A 148 -7.27 16.28 -1.22
C ILE A 148 -7.42 15.17 -0.19
N CYS A 149 -6.99 15.44 1.04
CA CYS A 149 -7.18 14.54 2.17
C CYS A 149 -7.96 15.27 3.27
N GLU A 150 -8.84 14.54 3.95
CA GLU A 150 -9.58 15.07 5.08
C GLU A 150 -9.21 14.32 6.37
N LYS A 151 -8.96 15.07 7.43
CA LYS A 151 -8.72 14.53 8.77
C LYS A 151 -9.32 15.46 9.82
N ASN A 152 -10.23 14.92 10.63
CA ASN A 152 -10.86 15.66 11.74
C ASN A 152 -11.48 17.00 11.31
N GLY A 153 -12.13 17.05 10.15
CA GLY A 153 -12.73 18.27 9.60
C GLY A 153 -11.73 19.27 9.00
N THR A 154 -10.44 18.93 8.98
CA THR A 154 -9.41 19.75 8.32
C THR A 154 -9.08 19.16 6.97
N VAL A 155 -9.10 20.00 5.95
CA VAL A 155 -8.79 19.65 4.56
C VAL A 155 -7.32 19.96 4.27
N TYR A 156 -6.61 18.95 3.81
CA TYR A 156 -5.21 19.06 3.38
C TYR A 156 -5.13 18.96 1.86
N ARG A 157 -4.30 19.79 1.25
CA ARG A 157 -4.13 19.88 -0.21
C ARG A 157 -2.70 19.55 -0.57
N TYR A 158 -2.52 18.58 -1.44
CA TYR A 158 -1.20 18.12 -1.90
C TYR A 158 -1.15 18.22 -3.42
N PRO A 159 -0.48 19.26 -3.99
CA PRO A 159 -0.27 19.36 -5.42
C PRO A 159 0.50 18.16 -5.97
N GLU A 160 0.03 17.61 -7.08
CA GLU A 160 0.70 16.51 -7.77
C GLU A 160 2.02 16.98 -8.41
N TYR A 161 3.09 16.27 -8.13
CA TYR A 161 4.44 16.64 -8.55
C TYR A 161 4.55 16.85 -10.07
N GLU A 162 4.08 15.88 -10.87
CA GLU A 162 4.18 15.96 -12.33
C GLU A 162 3.33 17.10 -12.91
N SER A 163 2.17 17.38 -12.31
CA SER A 163 1.33 18.51 -12.71
C SER A 163 2.02 19.85 -12.45
N VAL A 164 2.60 20.01 -11.24
CA VAL A 164 3.37 21.22 -10.90
C VAL A 164 4.61 21.36 -11.78
N LYS A 165 5.36 20.29 -12.01
CA LYS A 165 6.57 20.26 -12.85
C LYS A 165 6.27 20.75 -14.29
N LYS A 166 5.23 20.23 -14.92
CA LYS A 166 4.80 20.66 -16.27
C LYS A 166 4.51 22.17 -16.33
N LEU A 167 3.83 22.71 -15.31
CA LEU A 167 3.52 24.13 -15.24
C LEU A 167 4.79 24.97 -15.04
N CYS A 168 5.73 24.51 -14.23
CA CYS A 168 7.02 25.18 -14.04
C CYS A 168 7.83 25.27 -15.32
N GLU A 169 7.92 24.15 -16.04
CA GLU A 169 8.64 24.06 -17.33
C GLU A 169 7.98 24.97 -18.38
N ALA A 170 6.65 24.97 -18.44
CA ALA A 170 5.89 25.82 -19.38
C ALA A 170 6.00 27.32 -19.09
N ALA A 171 5.98 27.70 -17.78
CA ALA A 171 6.02 29.10 -17.36
C ALA A 171 7.44 29.66 -17.15
N GLY A 172 8.47 28.80 -17.14
CA GLY A 172 9.85 29.20 -16.86
C GLY A 172 10.07 29.73 -15.43
N VAL A 173 9.29 29.22 -14.45
CA VAL A 173 9.34 29.67 -13.07
C VAL A 173 9.78 28.54 -12.11
N PRO A 174 10.39 28.87 -10.95
CA PRO A 174 10.82 27.86 -10.00
C PRO A 174 9.68 27.00 -9.46
N PHE A 175 9.95 25.71 -9.25
CA PHE A 175 8.97 24.73 -8.73
C PHE A 175 8.24 25.22 -7.48
N LYS A 176 8.98 25.80 -6.51
CA LYS A 176 8.41 26.30 -5.26
C LYS A 176 7.32 27.36 -5.49
N VAL A 177 7.45 28.18 -6.51
CA VAL A 177 6.50 29.27 -6.82
C VAL A 177 5.16 28.69 -7.26
N VAL A 178 5.18 27.75 -8.22
CA VAL A 178 3.97 27.08 -8.70
C VAL A 178 3.35 26.18 -7.61
N TYR A 179 4.18 25.48 -6.84
CA TYR A 179 3.72 24.64 -5.74
C TYR A 179 2.96 25.46 -4.67
N GLN A 180 3.50 26.61 -4.27
CA GLN A 180 2.83 27.51 -3.30
C GLN A 180 1.52 28.07 -3.87
N ALA A 181 1.50 28.47 -5.13
CA ALA A 181 0.30 28.94 -5.80
C ALA A 181 -0.78 27.84 -5.83
N ALA A 182 -0.38 26.59 -6.10
CA ALA A 182 -1.28 25.44 -6.10
C ALA A 182 -1.85 25.14 -4.71
N CYS A 183 -1.05 25.24 -3.66
CA CYS A 183 -1.53 25.07 -2.28
C CYS A 183 -2.56 26.13 -1.86
N ALA A 184 -2.44 27.35 -2.38
CA ALA A 184 -3.32 28.47 -2.06
C ALA A 184 -4.55 28.57 -2.98
N ALA A 185 -4.56 27.87 -4.11
CA ALA A 185 -5.61 27.97 -5.11
C ALA A 185 -6.95 27.43 -4.61
N GLU A 186 -8.06 27.99 -5.10
CA GLU A 186 -9.40 27.46 -4.87
C GLU A 186 -9.61 26.19 -5.69
N ILE A 187 -10.29 25.21 -5.10
CA ILE A 187 -10.60 23.94 -5.76
C ILE A 187 -11.79 24.18 -6.69
N ASN A 188 -11.67 23.80 -7.93
CA ASN A 188 -12.81 23.74 -8.85
C ASN A 188 -13.57 22.45 -8.52
N GLU A 189 -14.80 22.59 -8.02
CA GLU A 189 -15.75 21.48 -7.85
C GLU A 189 -16.22 20.92 -9.20
#